data_9614f2b78db7cdcb08503f8c848a498f
#
_entry.id   9614f2b78db7cdcb08503f8c848a498f
#
_cell.length_a   1.000
_cell.length_b   1.000
_cell.length_c   1.000
_cell.angle_alpha   90.00
_cell.angle_beta   90.00
_cell.angle_gamma   90.00
#
_symmetry.space_group_name_H-M   'P 1'
#
loop_
_entity.id
_entity.type
_entity.pdbx_description
1 polymer ?
#
loop_
_entity_poly.entity_id
_entity_poly.type
_entity_poly.pdbx_seq_one_letter_code
_entity_poly.pdbx_strand_id
1 'polypeptide(L)'
;MTLESVRTVRATAAAVTAVLGAGAAAAVAAGRFASDAALRTPPGGPLPTEPRLTVHATAAGRISLTRDFAALRPGTYGLAGDAFHAVVGPVLAGAPESADTVARRLERVTYGTVEPGDRAWLVPNLYTGEPGTALGLDSTALDIPGELGPLPAWFVPGARDTWVIAVHGLGATREHTMNLMEYLHRHGIPVLAPAYRCDPGAPRSPDGLNHLGETEWRDLDAALHHAVDSGARQVILYGWSTGAAMALRAAARSEVRARVAGLILDSPVLNWEATLRALAAARRTPAPLLPLAVRAAQGRTGLYGDRRPGAAHTNRITVPTQIFHGPDDTVAPWRFSRRLAAAHPNTITLHTVRGAPHAAMWNADPHSYEEILRRFLTPLM
;
A
#
# COMPACT_ATOMS: atom_id res chain seq x y z
N MET A 1 -60.29 -8.92 26.21
CA MET A 1 -59.32 -8.02 25.56
C MET A 1 -60.12 -6.95 24.83
N THR A 2 -60.08 -5.72 25.26
CA THR A 2 -60.86 -4.62 24.66
C THR A 2 -60.21 -4.19 23.33
N LEU A 3 -61.02 -3.67 22.39
CA LEU A 3 -60.55 -3.15 21.11
C LEU A 3 -59.43 -2.08 21.25
N GLU A 4 -59.42 -1.35 22.34
CA GLU A 4 -58.37 -0.37 22.67
C GLU A 4 -57.03 -1.03 22.99
N SER A 5 -57.00 -2.13 23.74
CA SER A 5 -55.77 -2.86 24.05
C SER A 5 -55.11 -3.45 22.80
N VAL A 6 -55.89 -3.88 21.83
CA VAL A 6 -55.38 -4.39 20.55
C VAL A 6 -54.79 -3.27 19.67
N ARG A 7 -55.42 -2.08 19.67
CA ARG A 7 -54.92 -0.92 18.93
C ARG A 7 -53.60 -0.40 19.53
N THR A 8 -53.49 -0.33 20.86
CA THR A 8 -52.24 0.11 21.54
C THR A 8 -51.12 -0.87 21.29
N VAL A 9 -51.33 -2.19 21.34
CA VAL A 9 -50.33 -3.21 21.06
C VAL A 9 -49.84 -3.13 19.59
N ARG A 10 -50.75 -2.91 18.63
CA ARG A 10 -50.39 -2.74 17.23
C ARG A 10 -49.62 -1.46 16.98
N ALA A 11 -49.99 -0.35 17.59
CA ALA A 11 -49.27 0.92 17.46
C ALA A 11 -47.87 0.84 18.08
N THR A 12 -47.72 0.18 19.23
CA THR A 12 -46.39 -0.04 19.86
C THR A 12 -45.51 -0.98 19.02
N ALA A 13 -46.08 -2.07 18.49
CA ALA A 13 -45.34 -2.97 17.63
C ALA A 13 -44.88 -2.27 16.34
N ALA A 14 -45.75 -1.46 15.71
CA ALA A 14 -45.41 -0.69 14.50
C ALA A 14 -44.30 0.36 14.82
N ALA A 15 -44.38 1.07 15.97
CA ALA A 15 -43.34 2.01 16.37
C ALA A 15 -42.00 1.34 16.65
N VAL A 16 -41.99 0.21 17.35
CA VAL A 16 -40.78 -0.59 17.61
C VAL A 16 -40.20 -1.09 16.30
N THR A 17 -41.00 -1.59 15.38
CA THR A 17 -40.54 -2.06 14.05
C THR A 17 -39.98 -0.91 13.23
N ALA A 18 -40.58 0.28 13.25
CA ALA A 18 -40.07 1.46 12.57
C ALA A 18 -38.73 1.95 13.13
N VAL A 19 -38.59 1.97 14.46
CA VAL A 19 -37.32 2.36 15.13
C VAL A 19 -36.23 1.35 14.86
N LEU A 20 -36.52 0.04 14.91
CA LEU A 20 -35.55 -1.00 14.58
C LEU A 20 -35.17 -0.95 13.09
N GLY A 21 -36.15 -0.70 12.20
CA GLY A 21 -35.91 -0.55 10.76
C GLY A 21 -35.04 0.68 10.45
N ALA A 22 -35.31 1.83 11.05
CA ALA A 22 -34.53 3.04 10.89
C ALA A 22 -33.09 2.86 11.46
N GLY A 23 -32.96 2.21 12.62
CA GLY A 23 -31.65 1.89 13.22
C GLY A 23 -30.83 0.94 12.33
N ALA A 24 -31.45 -0.09 11.76
CA ALA A 24 -30.81 -1.01 10.84
C ALA A 24 -30.37 -0.31 9.53
N ALA A 25 -31.22 0.54 8.95
CA ALA A 25 -30.88 1.31 7.76
C ALA A 25 -29.72 2.28 8.01
N ALA A 26 -29.74 2.99 9.15
CA ALA A 26 -28.64 3.88 9.56
C ALA A 26 -27.32 3.12 9.76
N ALA A 27 -27.35 1.93 10.38
CA ALA A 27 -26.20 1.09 10.56
C ALA A 27 -25.61 0.58 9.24
N VAL A 28 -26.47 0.18 8.29
CA VAL A 28 -26.06 -0.22 6.93
C VAL A 28 -25.45 0.97 6.19
N ALA A 29 -26.06 2.14 6.25
CA ALA A 29 -25.53 3.36 5.63
C ALA A 29 -24.17 3.74 6.21
N ALA A 30 -24.01 3.71 7.53
CA ALA A 30 -22.74 3.98 8.21
C ALA A 30 -21.67 2.94 7.83
N GLY A 31 -22.02 1.65 7.76
CA GLY A 31 -21.12 0.59 7.29
C GLY A 31 -20.67 0.78 5.84
N ARG A 32 -21.59 1.18 4.97
CA ARG A 32 -21.26 1.53 3.57
C ARG A 32 -20.33 2.72 3.50
N PHE A 33 -20.64 3.81 4.20
CA PHE A 33 -19.79 5.00 4.22
C PHE A 33 -18.37 4.69 4.71
N ALA A 34 -18.23 3.93 5.80
CA ALA A 34 -16.93 3.54 6.32
C ALA A 34 -16.15 2.64 5.34
N SER A 35 -16.86 1.72 4.66
CA SER A 35 -16.30 0.87 3.61
C SER A 35 -15.81 1.72 2.43
N ASP A 36 -16.63 2.64 1.92
CA ASP A 36 -16.25 3.52 0.81
C ASP A 36 -15.03 4.35 1.15
N ALA A 37 -15.07 4.94 2.33
CA ALA A 37 -13.97 5.75 2.81
C ALA A 37 -12.64 4.96 2.88
N ALA A 38 -12.68 3.67 3.23
CA ALA A 38 -11.50 2.81 3.29
C ALA A 38 -11.01 2.34 1.90
N LEU A 39 -11.94 2.10 0.96
CA LEU A 39 -11.65 1.54 -0.36
C LEU A 39 -11.44 2.62 -1.45
N ARG A 40 -11.82 3.87 -1.18
CA ARG A 40 -11.58 5.03 -2.04
C ARG A 40 -10.46 5.91 -1.47
N THR A 41 -9.26 5.40 -1.40
CA THR A 41 -8.11 6.22 -1.00
C THR A 41 -7.59 6.95 -2.24
N PRO A 42 -7.60 8.29 -2.24
CA PRO A 42 -7.07 9.05 -3.36
C PRO A 42 -5.58 8.73 -3.55
N PRO A 43 -5.12 8.53 -4.79
CA PRO A 43 -3.70 8.35 -5.09
C PRO A 43 -2.89 9.57 -4.62
N GLY A 44 -1.72 9.31 -4.02
CA GLY A 44 -0.83 10.36 -3.49
C GLY A 44 -1.26 10.96 -2.15
N GLY A 45 -2.46 10.63 -1.66
CA GLY A 45 -2.94 11.08 -0.35
C GLY A 45 -2.42 10.20 0.80
N PRO A 46 -2.36 10.75 2.03
CA PRO A 46 -1.96 9.97 3.19
C PRO A 46 -2.97 8.89 3.52
N LEU A 47 -2.47 7.76 3.97
CA LEU A 47 -3.34 6.76 4.58
C LEU A 47 -3.97 7.33 5.85
N PRO A 48 -5.19 6.90 6.22
CA PRO A 48 -5.87 7.38 7.43
C PRO A 48 -5.08 7.12 8.73
N THR A 49 -4.16 6.18 8.68
CA THR A 49 -3.28 5.80 9.81
C THR A 49 -2.07 6.72 9.97
N GLU A 50 -1.76 7.57 8.99
CA GLU A 50 -0.62 8.47 9.05
C GLU A 50 -0.99 9.77 9.80
N PRO A 51 -0.25 10.11 10.89
CA PRO A 51 -0.47 11.32 11.64
C PRO A 51 -0.22 12.58 10.81
N ARG A 52 -0.97 13.62 11.09
CA ARG A 52 -0.69 14.96 10.59
C ARG A 52 0.31 15.64 11.50
N LEU A 53 1.41 16.08 10.92
CA LEU A 53 2.46 16.84 11.58
C LEU A 53 2.30 18.32 11.23
N THR A 54 2.84 19.20 12.07
CA THR A 54 2.99 20.62 11.75
C THR A 54 4.47 20.92 11.57
N VAL A 55 4.80 21.69 10.56
CA VAL A 55 6.12 22.28 10.37
C VAL A 55 6.23 23.47 11.32
N HIS A 56 7.19 23.45 12.25
CA HIS A 56 7.38 24.54 13.22
C HIS A 56 8.47 25.51 12.77
N ALA A 57 9.50 25.00 12.10
CA ALA A 57 10.59 25.80 11.57
C ALA A 57 11.30 25.08 10.41
N THR A 58 11.84 25.86 9.50
CA THR A 58 12.75 25.40 8.44
C THR A 58 14.02 26.21 8.48
N ALA A 59 15.15 25.57 8.29
CA ALA A 59 16.46 26.20 8.13
C ALA A 59 17.28 25.39 7.13
N ALA A 60 18.45 25.90 6.71
CA ALA A 60 19.31 25.19 5.78
C ALA A 60 19.64 23.77 6.31
N GLY A 61 19.19 22.74 5.58
CA GLY A 61 19.42 21.34 5.92
C GLY A 61 18.66 20.82 7.15
N ARG A 62 17.69 21.56 7.69
CA ARG A 62 16.93 21.15 8.89
C ARG A 62 15.46 21.57 8.82
N ILE A 63 14.61 20.71 9.34
CA ILE A 63 13.18 20.96 9.55
C ILE A 63 12.77 20.53 10.96
N SER A 64 11.98 21.34 11.65
CA SER A 64 11.38 21.01 12.94
C SER A 64 9.91 20.67 12.74
N LEU A 65 9.53 19.47 13.20
CA LEU A 65 8.18 18.92 13.08
C LEU A 65 7.58 18.71 14.47
N THR A 66 6.26 18.66 14.56
CA THR A 66 5.58 18.21 15.78
C THR A 66 6.15 16.88 16.24
N ARG A 67 6.46 16.76 17.54
CA ARG A 67 6.95 15.52 18.14
C ARG A 67 5.81 14.50 18.19
N ASP A 68 5.93 13.47 17.38
CA ASP A 68 5.01 12.35 17.24
C ASP A 68 5.82 11.09 16.95
N PHE A 69 5.24 9.91 17.17
CA PHE A 69 5.90 8.65 16.80
C PHE A 69 6.31 8.60 15.32
N ALA A 70 5.50 9.20 14.44
CA ALA A 70 5.85 9.28 13.03
C ALA A 70 7.09 10.14 12.80
N ALA A 71 7.16 11.32 13.42
CA ALA A 71 8.30 12.21 13.29
C ALA A 71 9.60 11.65 13.91
N LEU A 72 9.49 10.67 14.79
CA LEU A 72 10.63 9.98 15.43
C LEU A 72 11.10 8.71 14.70
N ARG A 73 10.41 8.27 13.64
CA ARG A 73 10.78 7.06 12.87
C ARG A 73 12.21 7.15 12.35
N PRO A 74 12.99 6.06 12.40
CA PRO A 74 14.33 6.02 11.81
C PRO A 74 14.29 6.14 10.30
N GLY A 75 15.38 6.55 9.69
CA GLY A 75 15.57 6.54 8.24
C GLY A 75 15.09 7.79 7.51
N THR A 76 14.79 7.64 6.21
CA THR A 76 14.53 8.73 5.27
C THR A 76 13.14 8.55 4.63
N TYR A 77 12.38 9.63 4.61
CA TYR A 77 10.98 9.63 4.11
C TYR A 77 10.71 10.84 3.23
N GLY A 78 9.74 10.71 2.35
CA GLY A 78 9.07 11.87 1.81
C GLY A 78 8.28 12.59 2.91
N LEU A 79 8.25 13.91 2.85
CA LEU A 79 7.38 14.76 3.64
C LEU A 79 6.46 15.48 2.67
N ALA A 80 5.20 15.05 2.64
CA ALA A 80 4.19 15.63 1.77
C ALA A 80 3.31 16.62 2.53
N GLY A 81 2.92 17.67 1.86
CA GLY A 81 1.89 18.62 2.28
C GLY A 81 0.88 18.81 1.15
N ASP A 82 -0.10 19.71 1.35
CA ASP A 82 -1.13 19.95 0.35
C ASP A 82 -0.56 20.57 -0.95
N ALA A 83 0.58 21.31 -0.87
CA ALA A 83 1.18 22.02 -2.00
C ALA A 83 2.71 21.83 -2.12
N PHE A 84 3.28 20.87 -1.38
CA PHE A 84 4.72 20.62 -1.44
C PHE A 84 5.04 19.14 -1.23
N HIS A 85 6.24 18.79 -1.68
CA HIS A 85 6.91 17.54 -1.32
C HIS A 85 8.39 17.82 -1.03
N ALA A 86 8.88 17.25 0.05
CA ALA A 86 10.28 17.31 0.46
C ALA A 86 10.78 15.93 0.88
N VAL A 87 12.08 15.77 1.03
CA VAL A 87 12.70 14.57 1.59
C VAL A 87 13.35 14.92 2.91
N VAL A 88 12.96 14.17 3.94
CA VAL A 88 13.50 14.33 5.29
C VAL A 88 14.28 13.08 5.70
N GLY A 89 15.52 13.28 6.08
CA GLY A 89 16.44 12.27 6.57
C GLY A 89 16.21 11.94 8.06
N PRO A 90 17.21 11.34 8.73
CA PRO A 90 17.12 10.96 10.13
C PRO A 90 16.85 12.12 11.09
N VAL A 91 16.35 11.78 12.26
CA VAL A 91 16.29 12.71 13.42
C VAL A 91 17.69 13.18 13.77
N LEU A 92 17.83 14.50 13.96
CA LEU A 92 19.09 15.12 14.31
C LEU A 92 19.30 15.06 15.84
N ALA A 93 20.27 14.28 16.29
CA ALA A 93 20.64 14.22 17.68
C ALA A 93 21.29 15.54 18.14
N GLY A 94 20.95 16.00 19.36
CA GLY A 94 21.57 17.20 19.95
C GLY A 94 21.10 18.53 19.34
N ALA A 95 20.14 18.53 18.41
CA ALA A 95 19.50 19.77 17.99
C ALA A 95 18.71 20.36 19.17
N PRO A 96 18.67 21.71 19.34
CA PRO A 96 17.84 22.32 20.35
C PRO A 96 16.38 21.97 20.05
N GLU A 97 15.81 21.10 20.88
CA GLU A 97 14.45 20.61 20.78
C GLU A 97 13.61 21.19 21.90
N SER A 98 12.39 21.58 21.58
CA SER A 98 11.37 21.77 22.61
C SER A 98 10.76 20.41 22.98
N ALA A 99 10.04 20.34 24.10
CA ALA A 99 9.33 19.12 24.49
C ALA A 99 8.37 18.62 23.37
N ASP A 100 7.86 19.54 22.55
CA ASP A 100 6.80 19.31 21.57
C ASP A 100 7.30 19.20 20.11
N THR A 101 8.60 19.35 19.88
CA THR A 101 9.16 19.31 18.51
C THR A 101 10.31 18.31 18.38
N VAL A 102 10.57 17.88 17.17
CA VAL A 102 11.73 17.07 16.79
C VAL A 102 12.34 17.64 15.52
N ALA A 103 13.66 17.74 15.48
CA ALA A 103 14.40 18.17 14.30
C ALA A 103 14.81 16.97 13.45
N ARG A 104 14.54 17.06 12.15
CA ARG A 104 15.03 16.11 11.15
C ARG A 104 15.91 16.82 10.14
N ARG A 105 16.78 16.06 9.48
CA ARG A 105 17.52 16.58 8.32
C ARG A 105 16.53 16.86 7.20
N LEU A 106 16.59 18.05 6.60
CA LEU A 106 15.91 18.38 5.36
C LEU A 106 16.89 18.14 4.21
N GLU A 107 16.72 17.05 3.49
CA GLU A 107 17.62 16.65 2.41
C GLU A 107 17.42 17.52 1.16
N ARG A 108 16.16 17.69 0.74
CA ARG A 108 15.75 18.52 -0.39
C ARG A 108 14.26 18.83 -0.34
N VAL A 109 13.86 19.90 -1.01
CA VAL A 109 12.47 20.16 -1.40
C VAL A 109 12.34 19.75 -2.86
N THR A 110 11.41 18.84 -3.16
CA THR A 110 11.21 18.27 -4.50
C THR A 110 10.36 19.20 -5.36
N TYR A 111 9.29 19.74 -4.76
CA TYR A 111 8.48 20.80 -5.35
C TYR A 111 7.78 21.61 -4.25
N GLY A 112 7.31 22.80 -4.62
CA GLY A 112 6.64 23.73 -3.70
C GLY A 112 7.60 24.39 -2.71
N THR A 113 7.03 24.96 -1.67
CA THR A 113 7.75 25.58 -0.55
C THR A 113 7.28 25.00 0.76
N VAL A 114 8.19 24.85 1.73
CA VAL A 114 7.88 24.33 3.05
C VAL A 114 8.00 25.48 4.05
N GLU A 115 6.89 25.87 4.65
CA GLU A 115 6.83 27.03 5.55
C GLU A 115 6.38 26.63 6.98
N PRO A 116 6.79 27.39 8.00
CA PRO A 116 6.24 27.22 9.33
C PRO A 116 4.74 27.38 9.36
N GLY A 117 4.04 26.45 10.00
CA GLY A 117 2.57 26.37 10.06
C GLY A 117 1.98 25.36 9.06
N ASP A 118 2.73 24.90 8.08
CA ASP A 118 2.26 23.91 7.13
C ASP A 118 1.89 22.59 7.79
N ARG A 119 0.82 21.98 7.28
CA ARG A 119 0.45 20.62 7.61
C ARG A 119 1.16 19.64 6.68
N ALA A 120 1.76 18.63 7.29
CA ALA A 120 2.55 17.64 6.57
C ALA A 120 2.30 16.22 7.11
N TRP A 121 2.68 15.23 6.34
CA TRP A 121 2.69 13.82 6.75
C TRP A 121 3.86 13.10 6.07
N LEU A 122 4.35 12.04 6.69
CA LEU A 122 5.39 11.21 6.09
C LEU A 122 4.78 10.28 5.04
N VAL A 123 5.50 10.13 3.94
CA VAL A 123 5.17 9.21 2.85
C VAL A 123 6.38 8.35 2.51
N PRO A 124 6.20 7.13 2.00
CA PRO A 124 7.34 6.28 1.66
C PRO A 124 8.10 6.77 0.41
N ASN A 125 7.43 7.37 -0.57
CA ASN A 125 8.07 7.81 -1.81
C ASN A 125 9.00 9.01 -1.59
N LEU A 126 10.25 8.87 -2.03
CA LEU A 126 11.27 9.93 -1.97
C LEU A 126 11.33 10.77 -3.25
N TYR A 127 10.70 10.31 -4.31
CA TYR A 127 10.75 10.88 -5.64
C TYR A 127 9.34 11.20 -6.13
N THR A 128 9.23 12.20 -6.98
CA THR A 128 8.00 12.63 -7.64
C THR A 128 8.24 12.86 -9.12
N GLY A 129 7.23 12.67 -9.95
CA GLY A 129 7.34 12.78 -11.40
C GLY A 129 7.79 11.47 -12.05
N GLU A 130 8.56 11.55 -13.13
CA GLU A 130 8.98 10.40 -13.93
C GLU A 130 10.43 9.98 -13.65
N PRO A 131 10.80 8.71 -13.86
CA PRO A 131 12.15 8.23 -13.57
C PRO A 131 13.26 8.98 -14.30
N GLY A 132 13.01 9.45 -15.53
CA GLY A 132 13.97 10.24 -16.30
C GLY A 132 14.32 11.56 -15.61
N THR A 133 13.31 12.29 -15.14
CA THR A 133 13.51 13.57 -14.47
C THR A 133 13.91 13.45 -13.01
N ALA A 134 13.34 12.46 -12.32
CA ALA A 134 13.55 12.31 -10.86
C ALA A 134 14.86 11.61 -10.52
N LEU A 135 15.31 10.65 -11.34
CA LEU A 135 16.47 9.79 -11.10
C LEU A 135 17.57 9.93 -12.17
N GLY A 136 17.30 10.63 -13.29
CA GLY A 136 18.21 10.68 -14.41
C GLY A 136 18.38 9.35 -15.15
N LEU A 137 17.44 8.41 -14.97
CA LEU A 137 17.47 7.11 -15.62
C LEU A 137 16.88 7.17 -17.02
N ASP A 138 17.49 6.47 -17.98
CA ASP A 138 16.85 6.20 -19.25
C ASP A 138 15.55 5.42 -18.99
N SER A 139 14.42 5.96 -19.42
CA SER A 139 13.12 5.37 -19.14
C SER A 139 12.14 5.67 -20.25
N THR A 140 11.25 4.72 -20.52
CA THR A 140 10.18 4.86 -21.52
C THR A 140 8.83 4.78 -20.84
N ALA A 141 7.98 5.76 -21.11
CA ALA A 141 6.56 5.67 -20.80
C ALA A 141 5.85 4.83 -21.87
N LEU A 142 5.03 3.89 -21.44
CA LEU A 142 4.28 3.01 -22.34
C LEU A 142 2.91 2.67 -21.75
N ASP A 143 2.01 2.18 -22.59
CA ASP A 143 0.70 1.70 -22.21
C ASP A 143 0.62 0.19 -22.37
N ILE A 144 0.25 -0.51 -21.28
CA ILE A 144 0.04 -1.96 -21.27
C ILE A 144 -1.44 -2.23 -21.55
N PRO A 145 -1.81 -3.07 -22.52
CA PRO A 145 -3.19 -3.46 -22.74
C PRO A 145 -3.74 -4.21 -21.51
N GLY A 146 -4.61 -3.57 -20.73
CA GLY A 146 -5.28 -4.18 -19.58
C GLY A 146 -6.73 -4.56 -19.89
N GLU A 147 -7.35 -5.34 -18.98
CA GLU A 147 -8.74 -5.82 -19.09
C GLU A 147 -9.75 -4.66 -19.27
N LEU A 148 -9.55 -3.54 -18.58
CA LEU A 148 -10.45 -2.39 -18.59
C LEU A 148 -10.01 -1.26 -19.52
N GLY A 149 -8.85 -1.37 -20.15
CA GLY A 149 -8.23 -0.37 -21.01
C GLY A 149 -6.74 -0.22 -20.74
N PRO A 150 -6.06 0.74 -21.38
CA PRO A 150 -4.62 0.92 -21.28
C PRO A 150 -4.19 1.26 -19.85
N LEU A 151 -3.10 0.64 -19.42
CA LEU A 151 -2.47 0.84 -18.12
C LEU A 151 -1.14 1.56 -18.35
N PRO A 152 -1.01 2.84 -17.98
CA PRO A 152 0.25 3.55 -18.10
C PRO A 152 1.34 2.87 -17.28
N ALA A 153 2.53 2.71 -17.85
CA ALA A 153 3.66 2.11 -17.17
C ALA A 153 4.96 2.88 -17.46
N TRP A 154 5.94 2.72 -16.60
CA TRP A 154 7.32 3.12 -16.86
C TRP A 154 8.18 1.89 -17.05
N PHE A 155 9.03 1.91 -18.05
CA PHE A 155 10.04 0.90 -18.28
C PHE A 155 11.43 1.51 -18.19
N VAL A 156 12.26 0.98 -17.30
CA VAL A 156 13.69 1.30 -17.19
C VAL A 156 14.46 0.10 -17.71
N PRO A 157 15.24 0.25 -18.80
CA PRO A 157 15.97 -0.87 -19.41
C PRO A 157 17.10 -1.35 -18.51
N GLY A 158 17.54 -2.58 -18.76
CA GLY A 158 18.68 -3.22 -18.10
C GLY A 158 19.29 -4.28 -18.99
N ALA A 159 20.43 -4.82 -18.59
CA ALA A 159 21.20 -5.80 -19.39
C ALA A 159 20.79 -7.25 -19.13
N ARG A 160 19.90 -7.52 -18.17
CA ARG A 160 19.53 -8.89 -17.76
C ARG A 160 18.25 -9.35 -18.41
N ASP A 161 18.09 -10.68 -18.52
CA ASP A 161 16.89 -11.35 -19.02
C ASP A 161 15.81 -11.50 -17.93
N THR A 162 16.18 -11.34 -16.66
CA THR A 162 15.26 -11.34 -15.52
C THR A 162 14.82 -9.93 -15.24
N TRP A 163 13.51 -9.67 -15.38
CA TRP A 163 12.92 -8.36 -15.13
C TRP A 163 12.29 -8.29 -13.74
N VAL A 164 12.23 -7.09 -13.18
CA VAL A 164 11.41 -6.80 -12.00
C VAL A 164 10.17 -6.03 -12.44
N ILE A 165 8.98 -6.56 -12.08
CA ILE A 165 7.74 -5.79 -12.18
C ILE A 165 7.44 -5.26 -10.78
N ALA A 166 7.50 -3.93 -10.62
CA ALA A 166 7.34 -3.25 -9.34
C ALA A 166 5.97 -2.59 -9.27
N VAL A 167 5.12 -3.02 -8.31
CA VAL A 167 3.75 -2.55 -8.17
C VAL A 167 3.47 -2.00 -6.77
N HIS A 168 3.03 -0.75 -6.73
CA HIS A 168 2.75 -0.02 -5.49
C HIS A 168 1.46 -0.48 -4.78
N GLY A 169 1.22 0.05 -3.59
CA GLY A 169 0.05 -0.25 -2.78
C GLY A 169 -1.09 0.76 -2.91
N LEU A 170 -2.15 0.52 -2.15
CA LEU A 170 -3.32 1.40 -2.06
C LEU A 170 -2.94 2.81 -1.63
N GLY A 171 -3.40 3.81 -2.35
CA GLY A 171 -3.15 5.23 -2.07
C GLY A 171 -1.76 5.73 -2.48
N ALA A 172 -0.84 4.85 -2.89
CA ALA A 172 0.41 5.22 -3.53
C ALA A 172 0.23 5.35 -5.05
N THR A 173 1.30 5.77 -5.72
CA THR A 173 1.40 5.84 -7.19
C THR A 173 2.66 5.08 -7.64
N ARG A 174 2.88 4.99 -8.95
CA ARG A 174 4.12 4.44 -9.53
C ARG A 174 5.38 5.12 -8.97
N GLU A 175 5.28 6.36 -8.51
CA GLU A 175 6.41 7.09 -7.90
C GLU A 175 7.05 6.35 -6.73
N HIS A 176 6.25 5.57 -5.97
CA HIS A 176 6.79 4.77 -4.87
C HIS A 176 7.84 3.75 -5.34
N THR A 177 7.69 3.21 -6.53
CA THR A 177 8.61 2.22 -7.08
C THR A 177 10.00 2.81 -7.39
N MET A 178 10.08 4.13 -7.59
CA MET A 178 11.34 4.83 -7.86
C MET A 178 12.35 4.72 -6.71
N ASN A 179 11.92 4.47 -5.49
CA ASN A 179 12.81 4.25 -4.36
C ASN A 179 13.84 3.14 -4.61
N LEU A 180 13.51 2.16 -5.44
CA LEU A 180 14.38 1.03 -5.74
C LEU A 180 14.83 0.95 -7.21
N MET A 181 14.28 1.80 -8.08
CA MET A 181 14.63 1.76 -9.51
C MET A 181 16.12 1.98 -9.75
N GLU A 182 16.75 2.95 -9.08
CA GLU A 182 18.17 3.20 -9.21
C GLU A 182 19.01 2.01 -8.74
N TYR A 183 18.64 1.39 -7.62
CA TYR A 183 19.30 0.19 -7.12
C TYR A 183 19.20 -0.97 -8.12
N LEU A 184 18.03 -1.26 -8.64
CA LEU A 184 17.80 -2.34 -9.60
C LEU A 184 18.53 -2.07 -10.92
N HIS A 185 18.47 -0.84 -11.42
CA HIS A 185 19.16 -0.42 -12.63
C HIS A 185 20.69 -0.58 -12.52
N ARG A 186 21.30 -0.17 -11.39
CA ARG A 186 22.75 -0.38 -11.13
C ARG A 186 23.16 -1.85 -11.16
N HIS A 187 22.22 -2.78 -10.90
CA HIS A 187 22.43 -4.22 -11.01
C HIS A 187 22.10 -4.79 -12.39
N GLY A 188 21.80 -3.93 -13.38
CA GLY A 188 21.47 -4.29 -14.75
C GLY A 188 20.09 -4.96 -14.90
N ILE A 189 19.19 -4.81 -13.93
CA ILE A 189 17.87 -5.43 -13.93
C ILE A 189 16.87 -4.47 -14.58
N PRO A 190 16.19 -4.88 -15.68
CA PRO A 190 15.09 -4.09 -16.23
C PRO A 190 13.93 -3.98 -15.23
N VAL A 191 13.33 -2.79 -15.14
CA VAL A 191 12.22 -2.53 -14.21
C VAL A 191 11.00 -2.06 -15.00
N LEU A 192 9.88 -2.75 -14.82
CA LEU A 192 8.56 -2.35 -15.31
C LEU A 192 7.70 -1.92 -14.13
N ALA A 193 7.22 -0.69 -14.14
CA ALA A 193 6.37 -0.13 -13.09
C ALA A 193 4.99 0.23 -13.66
N PRO A 194 4.02 -0.67 -13.64
CA PRO A 194 2.68 -0.42 -14.15
C PRO A 194 1.83 0.37 -13.15
N ALA A 195 0.93 1.21 -13.68
CA ALA A 195 -0.28 1.58 -13.00
C ALA A 195 -1.28 0.42 -13.02
N TYR A 196 -2.25 0.45 -12.14
CA TYR A 196 -3.39 -0.46 -12.16
C TYR A 196 -4.70 0.34 -12.07
N ARG A 197 -5.84 -0.35 -12.22
CA ARG A 197 -7.15 0.30 -12.20
C ARG A 197 -7.32 1.25 -11.02
N CYS A 198 -7.94 2.39 -11.25
CA CYS A 198 -8.13 3.52 -10.33
C CYS A 198 -6.89 4.39 -10.06
N ASP A 199 -5.73 4.10 -10.64
CA ASP A 199 -4.57 4.98 -10.60
C ASP A 199 -4.73 6.18 -11.57
N PRO A 200 -3.94 7.25 -11.39
CA PRO A 200 -3.89 8.35 -12.35
C PRO A 200 -3.54 7.88 -13.76
N GLY A 201 -4.39 8.20 -14.71
CA GLY A 201 -4.25 7.81 -16.11
C GLY A 201 -4.73 6.40 -16.45
N ALA A 202 -4.99 5.54 -15.47
CA ALA A 202 -5.53 4.20 -15.68
C ALA A 202 -7.07 4.17 -15.66
N PRO A 203 -7.71 3.13 -16.25
CA PRO A 203 -9.14 2.93 -16.18
C PRO A 203 -9.66 2.80 -14.75
N ARG A 204 -10.90 3.21 -14.52
CA ARG A 204 -11.55 3.00 -13.22
C ARG A 204 -12.14 1.58 -13.12
N SER A 205 -12.15 1.00 -11.93
CA SER A 205 -12.98 -0.16 -11.62
C SER A 205 -14.45 0.15 -11.94
N PRO A 206 -15.27 -0.83 -12.36
CA PRO A 206 -16.67 -0.61 -12.69
C PRO A 206 -17.50 -0.01 -11.54
N ASP A 207 -17.13 -0.28 -10.29
CA ASP A 207 -17.76 0.28 -9.08
C ASP A 207 -16.97 1.46 -8.49
N GLY A 208 -15.84 1.84 -9.08
CA GLY A 208 -14.97 2.92 -8.63
C GLY A 208 -14.27 2.65 -7.29
N LEU A 209 -14.14 1.37 -6.88
CA LEU A 209 -13.50 0.95 -5.64
C LEU A 209 -12.20 0.21 -5.91
N ASN A 210 -11.29 0.27 -4.93
CA ASN A 210 -10.15 -0.65 -4.85
C ASN A 210 -10.57 -1.93 -4.12
N HIS A 211 -10.21 -3.07 -4.65
CA HIS A 211 -10.57 -4.39 -4.13
C HIS A 211 -9.40 -5.06 -3.38
N LEU A 212 -8.45 -4.28 -2.90
CA LEU A 212 -7.28 -4.74 -2.12
C LEU A 212 -6.49 -5.88 -2.80
N GLY A 213 -6.39 -5.81 -4.13
CA GLY A 213 -5.68 -6.76 -4.95
C GLY A 213 -6.53 -7.93 -5.49
N GLU A 214 -7.83 -8.01 -5.17
CA GLU A 214 -8.70 -9.11 -5.63
C GLU A 214 -9.05 -9.04 -7.13
N THR A 215 -9.13 -7.84 -7.67
CA THR A 215 -9.37 -7.61 -9.10
C THR A 215 -8.16 -6.99 -9.79
N GLU A 216 -7.41 -6.15 -9.07
CA GLU A 216 -6.25 -5.43 -9.56
C GLU A 216 -5.09 -6.36 -9.97
N TRP A 217 -5.04 -7.59 -9.45
CA TRP A 217 -4.03 -8.57 -9.87
C TRP A 217 -4.07 -8.88 -11.37
N ARG A 218 -5.24 -8.69 -12.04
CA ARG A 218 -5.34 -8.87 -13.50
C ARG A 218 -4.58 -7.81 -14.27
N ASP A 219 -4.48 -6.60 -13.71
CA ASP A 219 -3.68 -5.51 -14.30
C ASP A 219 -2.18 -5.81 -14.15
N LEU A 220 -1.77 -6.38 -13.01
CA LEU A 220 -0.42 -6.89 -12.84
C LEU A 220 -0.14 -8.10 -13.74
N ASP A 221 -1.13 -8.97 -13.95
CA ASP A 221 -1.03 -10.09 -14.89
C ASP A 221 -0.84 -9.61 -16.33
N ALA A 222 -1.56 -8.57 -16.75
CA ALA A 222 -1.32 -7.92 -18.04
C ALA A 222 0.11 -7.40 -18.18
N ALA A 223 0.66 -6.80 -17.11
CA ALA A 223 2.05 -6.37 -17.08
C ALA A 223 3.04 -7.55 -17.13
N LEU A 224 2.71 -8.67 -16.51
CA LEU A 224 3.51 -9.89 -16.57
C LEU A 224 3.55 -10.48 -17.99
N HIS A 225 2.39 -10.55 -18.66
CA HIS A 225 2.31 -10.95 -20.07
C HIS A 225 3.11 -10.01 -20.96
N HIS A 226 2.92 -8.69 -20.79
CA HIS A 226 3.67 -7.69 -21.54
C HIS A 226 5.20 -7.85 -21.39
N ALA A 227 5.69 -8.06 -20.16
CA ALA A 227 7.12 -8.27 -19.92
C ALA A 227 7.66 -9.53 -20.64
N VAL A 228 6.91 -10.65 -20.57
CA VAL A 228 7.28 -11.90 -21.25
C VAL A 228 7.30 -11.72 -22.78
N ASP A 229 6.29 -11.09 -23.34
CA ASP A 229 6.17 -10.82 -24.79
C ASP A 229 7.26 -9.84 -25.26
N SER A 230 7.71 -8.95 -24.37
CA SER A 230 8.82 -8.02 -24.64
C SER A 230 10.21 -8.61 -24.39
N GLY A 231 10.31 -9.90 -24.09
CA GLY A 231 11.58 -10.64 -24.04
C GLY A 231 12.08 -10.99 -22.64
N ALA A 232 11.33 -10.72 -21.56
CA ALA A 232 11.68 -11.20 -20.23
C ALA A 232 11.67 -12.73 -20.19
N ARG A 233 12.81 -13.35 -19.90
CA ARG A 233 12.89 -14.82 -19.73
C ARG A 233 12.31 -15.25 -18.40
N GLN A 234 12.56 -14.46 -17.36
CA GLN A 234 12.02 -14.60 -16.01
C GLN A 234 11.57 -13.26 -15.48
N VAL A 235 10.66 -13.28 -14.51
CA VAL A 235 10.13 -12.09 -13.87
C VAL A 235 10.14 -12.28 -12.35
N ILE A 236 10.60 -11.26 -11.65
CA ILE A 236 10.43 -11.14 -10.20
C ILE A 236 9.31 -10.13 -9.97
N LEU A 237 8.27 -10.53 -9.24
CA LEU A 237 7.19 -9.64 -8.89
C LEU A 237 7.51 -8.96 -7.55
N TYR A 238 7.59 -7.65 -7.57
CA TYR A 238 7.85 -6.84 -6.39
C TYR A 238 6.62 -6.00 -6.05
N GLY A 239 6.02 -6.25 -4.90
CA GLY A 239 4.79 -5.56 -4.51
C GLY A 239 4.87 -4.96 -3.11
N TRP A 240 4.29 -3.75 -2.97
CA TRP A 240 4.04 -3.11 -1.68
C TRP A 240 2.57 -3.24 -1.31
N SER A 241 2.26 -3.59 -0.07
CA SER A 241 0.90 -3.56 0.47
C SER A 241 -0.09 -4.40 -0.35
N THR A 242 -1.06 -3.76 -1.00
CA THR A 242 -2.00 -4.41 -1.94
C THR A 242 -1.30 -4.89 -3.20
N GLY A 243 -0.25 -4.22 -3.65
CA GLY A 243 0.60 -4.69 -4.75
C GLY A 243 1.25 -6.04 -4.43
N ALA A 244 1.64 -6.27 -3.17
CA ALA A 244 2.12 -7.58 -2.73
C ALA A 244 1.02 -8.67 -2.76
N ALA A 245 -0.23 -8.29 -2.44
CA ALA A 245 -1.36 -9.20 -2.60
C ALA A 245 -1.64 -9.53 -4.08
N MET A 246 -1.47 -8.54 -4.98
CA MET A 246 -1.56 -8.74 -6.43
C MET A 246 -0.46 -9.70 -6.91
N ALA A 247 0.80 -9.50 -6.48
CA ALA A 247 1.94 -10.35 -6.83
C ALA A 247 1.73 -11.82 -6.43
N LEU A 248 1.22 -12.06 -5.22
CA LEU A 248 0.86 -13.41 -4.77
C LEU A 248 -0.21 -14.07 -5.64
N ARG A 249 -1.22 -13.30 -6.08
CA ARG A 249 -2.29 -13.81 -6.95
C ARG A 249 -1.80 -14.08 -8.37
N ALA A 250 -1.02 -13.18 -8.95
CA ALA A 250 -0.44 -13.35 -10.27
C ALA A 250 0.47 -14.59 -10.29
N ALA A 251 1.36 -14.75 -9.32
CA ALA A 251 2.21 -15.94 -9.20
C ALA A 251 1.43 -17.26 -9.05
N ALA A 252 0.22 -17.21 -8.48
CA ALA A 252 -0.61 -18.40 -8.30
C ALA A 252 -1.55 -18.71 -9.47
N ARG A 253 -1.99 -17.69 -10.23
CA ARG A 253 -3.12 -17.78 -11.17
C ARG A 253 -2.78 -17.45 -12.61
N SER A 254 -1.73 -16.66 -12.89
CA SER A 254 -1.33 -16.28 -14.24
C SER A 254 -1.10 -17.50 -15.13
N GLU A 255 -1.47 -17.42 -16.38
CA GLU A 255 -1.14 -18.44 -17.40
C GLU A 255 0.37 -18.53 -17.60
N VAL A 256 1.07 -17.40 -17.48
CA VAL A 256 2.53 -17.32 -17.60
C VAL A 256 3.27 -17.40 -16.25
N ARG A 257 2.61 -17.86 -15.18
CA ARG A 257 3.19 -17.98 -13.83
C ARG A 257 4.51 -18.77 -13.79
N ALA A 258 4.75 -19.67 -14.74
CA ALA A 258 6.00 -20.39 -14.86
C ALA A 258 7.22 -19.48 -15.14
N ARG A 259 6.97 -18.25 -15.59
CA ARG A 259 7.99 -17.20 -15.77
C ARG A 259 8.31 -16.44 -14.49
N VAL A 260 7.51 -16.58 -13.42
CA VAL A 260 7.76 -15.93 -12.14
C VAL A 260 8.86 -16.70 -11.40
N ALA A 261 10.03 -16.07 -11.28
CA ALA A 261 11.21 -16.65 -10.63
C ALA A 261 11.25 -16.40 -9.13
N GLY A 262 10.58 -15.34 -8.65
CA GLY A 262 10.57 -14.99 -7.24
C GLY A 262 9.60 -13.87 -6.90
N LEU A 263 9.35 -13.69 -5.60
CA LEU A 263 8.49 -12.64 -5.07
C LEU A 263 9.23 -11.81 -4.04
N ILE A 264 9.04 -10.49 -4.08
CA ILE A 264 9.48 -9.55 -3.05
C ILE A 264 8.23 -8.83 -2.56
N LEU A 265 7.92 -8.97 -1.28
CA LEU A 265 6.68 -8.49 -0.68
C LEU A 265 7.02 -7.55 0.48
N ASP A 266 6.71 -6.27 0.33
CA ASP A 266 6.86 -5.27 1.39
C ASP A 266 5.49 -5.01 2.02
N SER A 267 5.38 -5.22 3.34
CA SER A 267 4.15 -4.96 4.10
C SER A 267 2.88 -5.61 3.49
N PRO A 268 2.91 -6.89 3.09
CA PRO A 268 1.85 -7.49 2.28
C PRO A 268 0.50 -7.51 2.98
N VAL A 269 -0.57 -7.12 2.26
CA VAL A 269 -1.96 -7.29 2.69
C VAL A 269 -2.36 -8.76 2.52
N LEU A 270 -2.11 -9.56 3.55
CA LEU A 270 -2.43 -10.99 3.58
C LEU A 270 -3.81 -11.28 4.17
N ASN A 271 -4.41 -10.31 4.83
CA ASN A 271 -5.75 -10.39 5.38
C ASN A 271 -6.47 -9.05 5.16
N TRP A 272 -7.24 -8.99 4.06
CA TRP A 272 -7.95 -7.78 3.67
C TRP A 272 -8.96 -7.29 4.73
N GLU A 273 -9.61 -8.21 5.46
CA GLU A 273 -10.56 -7.87 6.52
C GLU A 273 -9.88 -7.12 7.67
N ALA A 274 -8.72 -7.60 8.11
CA ALA A 274 -7.94 -6.96 9.16
C ALA A 274 -7.42 -5.59 8.72
N THR A 275 -6.95 -5.47 7.47
CA THR A 275 -6.53 -4.20 6.88
C THR A 275 -7.70 -3.22 6.77
N LEU A 276 -8.85 -3.67 6.26
CA LEU A 276 -10.04 -2.82 6.19
C LEU A 276 -10.48 -2.31 7.57
N ARG A 277 -10.46 -3.18 8.59
CA ARG A 277 -10.76 -2.80 9.97
C ARG A 277 -9.77 -1.75 10.49
N ALA A 278 -8.48 -1.90 10.21
CA ALA A 278 -7.46 -0.94 10.61
C ALA A 278 -7.70 0.43 9.95
N LEU A 279 -7.93 0.46 8.64
CA LEU A 279 -8.23 1.70 7.91
C LEU A 279 -9.53 2.37 8.36
N ALA A 280 -10.58 1.61 8.61
CA ALA A 280 -11.85 2.13 9.12
C ALA A 280 -11.71 2.66 10.57
N ALA A 281 -10.99 1.95 11.42
CA ALA A 281 -10.71 2.39 12.80
C ALA A 281 -9.90 3.70 12.83
N ALA A 282 -8.89 3.82 11.96
CA ALA A 282 -8.09 5.05 11.82
C ALA A 282 -8.94 6.26 11.39
N ARG A 283 -10.04 6.04 10.68
CA ARG A 283 -11.06 7.05 10.36
C ARG A 283 -12.08 7.29 11.46
N ARG A 284 -11.78 6.83 12.69
CA ARG A 284 -12.63 6.95 13.86
C ARG A 284 -14.02 6.29 13.72
N THR A 285 -14.12 5.27 12.87
CA THR A 285 -15.34 4.46 12.80
C THR A 285 -15.56 3.78 14.15
N PRO A 286 -16.74 3.97 14.80
CA PRO A 286 -17.03 3.33 16.08
C PRO A 286 -16.87 1.80 16.02
N ALA A 287 -16.25 1.21 17.02
CA ALA A 287 -15.95 -0.22 17.05
C ALA A 287 -17.14 -1.15 16.75
N PRO A 288 -18.37 -0.88 17.23
CA PRO A 288 -19.56 -1.69 16.89
C PRO A 288 -19.94 -1.67 15.39
N LEU A 289 -19.51 -0.64 14.65
CA LEU A 289 -19.80 -0.51 13.22
C LEU A 289 -18.73 -1.18 12.33
N LEU A 290 -17.56 -1.51 12.86
CA LEU A 290 -16.48 -2.15 12.09
C LEU A 290 -16.90 -3.47 11.41
N PRO A 291 -17.65 -4.39 12.07
CA PRO A 291 -18.14 -5.59 11.40
C PRO A 291 -19.10 -5.28 10.23
N LEU A 292 -19.90 -4.22 10.36
CA LEU A 292 -20.81 -3.78 9.30
C LEU A 292 -20.04 -3.18 8.11
N ALA A 293 -19.00 -2.39 8.38
CA ALA A 293 -18.11 -1.87 7.34
C ALA A 293 -17.44 -3.00 6.54
N VAL A 294 -16.96 -4.03 7.23
CA VAL A 294 -16.38 -5.23 6.60
C VAL A 294 -17.41 -5.95 5.74
N ARG A 295 -18.62 -6.19 6.27
CA ARG A 295 -19.68 -6.86 5.51
C ARG A 295 -20.16 -6.05 4.30
N ALA A 296 -20.24 -4.72 4.45
CA ALA A 296 -20.58 -3.83 3.35
C ALA A 296 -19.48 -3.86 2.25
N ALA A 297 -18.21 -3.88 2.64
CA ALA A 297 -17.11 -4.05 1.71
C ALA A 297 -17.18 -5.40 0.98
N GLN A 298 -17.40 -6.49 1.72
CA GLN A 298 -17.58 -7.84 1.14
C GLN A 298 -18.67 -7.88 0.07
N GLY A 299 -19.86 -7.32 0.40
CA GLY A 299 -20.99 -7.33 -0.51
C GLY A 299 -20.81 -6.51 -1.78
N ARG A 300 -19.90 -5.53 -1.76
CA ARG A 300 -19.65 -4.64 -2.91
C ARG A 300 -18.47 -5.09 -3.76
N THR A 301 -17.44 -5.59 -3.14
CA THR A 301 -16.19 -5.95 -3.84
C THR A 301 -16.13 -7.41 -4.26
N GLY A 302 -17.20 -8.19 -3.99
CA GLY A 302 -17.21 -9.62 -4.32
C GLY A 302 -16.17 -10.45 -3.54
N LEU A 303 -15.64 -9.91 -2.45
CA LEU A 303 -14.67 -10.57 -1.59
C LEU A 303 -15.24 -11.78 -0.81
N TYR A 304 -16.29 -12.39 -1.35
CA TYR A 304 -16.90 -13.61 -0.79
C TYR A 304 -16.10 -14.89 -1.02
N GLY A 305 -15.11 -14.84 -1.93
CA GLY A 305 -14.55 -16.02 -2.59
C GLY A 305 -13.75 -16.95 -1.68
N ASP A 306 -13.19 -16.49 -0.58
CA ASP A 306 -12.43 -17.35 0.32
C ASP A 306 -12.77 -17.10 1.79
N ARG A 307 -13.63 -17.96 2.32
CA ARG A 307 -13.97 -18.00 3.76
C ARG A 307 -12.75 -18.29 4.67
N ARG A 308 -11.59 -18.52 4.08
CA ARG A 308 -10.31 -18.64 4.77
C ARG A 308 -9.39 -17.50 4.34
N PRO A 309 -9.26 -16.42 5.13
CA PRO A 309 -8.34 -15.34 4.83
C PRO A 309 -6.92 -15.88 4.61
N GLY A 310 -6.36 -15.66 3.44
CA GLY A 310 -4.98 -16.02 3.13
C GLY A 310 -4.71 -17.48 2.72
N ALA A 311 -5.64 -18.42 2.89
CA ALA A 311 -5.33 -19.83 2.68
C ALA A 311 -5.28 -20.30 1.22
N ALA A 312 -6.08 -19.72 0.32
CA ALA A 312 -6.19 -20.26 -1.04
C ALA A 312 -5.02 -19.88 -1.96
N HIS A 313 -4.34 -18.76 -1.70
CA HIS A 313 -3.22 -18.31 -2.54
C HIS A 313 -1.87 -18.61 -1.90
N THR A 314 -1.80 -18.62 -0.57
CA THR A 314 -0.56 -18.86 0.17
C THR A 314 -0.11 -20.32 0.14
N ASN A 315 -1.03 -21.28 0.01
CA ASN A 315 -0.69 -22.71 -0.11
C ASN A 315 -0.06 -23.09 -1.47
N ARG A 316 0.03 -22.15 -2.42
CA ARG A 316 0.61 -22.36 -3.76
C ARG A 316 1.88 -21.56 -4.01
N ILE A 317 2.51 -21.00 -2.97
CA ILE A 317 3.79 -20.29 -3.13
C ILE A 317 4.87 -21.33 -3.32
N THR A 318 5.31 -21.49 -4.57
CA THR A 318 6.32 -22.46 -4.98
C THR A 318 7.65 -21.81 -5.35
N VAL A 319 7.66 -20.48 -5.45
CA VAL A 319 8.85 -19.71 -5.82
C VAL A 319 9.48 -19.06 -4.60
N PRO A 320 10.82 -18.86 -4.59
CA PRO A 320 11.48 -18.11 -3.55
C PRO A 320 10.79 -16.78 -3.27
N THR A 321 10.53 -16.48 -2.01
CA THR A 321 9.79 -15.29 -1.59
C THR A 321 10.48 -14.58 -0.44
N GLN A 322 10.84 -13.32 -0.65
CA GLN A 322 11.36 -12.45 0.39
C GLN A 322 10.24 -11.53 0.89
N ILE A 323 9.98 -11.56 2.20
CA ILE A 323 9.04 -10.63 2.84
C ILE A 323 9.83 -9.65 3.70
N PHE A 324 9.56 -8.35 3.54
CA PHE A 324 9.96 -7.31 4.47
C PHE A 324 8.72 -6.80 5.20
N HIS A 325 8.71 -6.90 6.52
CA HIS A 325 7.55 -6.47 7.31
C HIS A 325 7.94 -6.30 8.78
N GLY A 326 7.24 -5.42 9.49
CA GLY A 326 7.54 -5.13 10.89
C GLY A 326 6.33 -4.98 11.80
N PRO A 327 6.55 -5.02 13.13
CA PRO A 327 5.49 -4.93 14.13
C PRO A 327 4.82 -3.55 14.19
N ASP A 328 5.47 -2.52 13.65
CA ASP A 328 5.01 -1.13 13.70
C ASP A 328 4.09 -0.76 12.55
N ASP A 329 3.77 -1.73 11.68
CA ASP A 329 2.78 -1.59 10.62
C ASP A 329 1.36 -1.54 11.20
N THR A 330 0.71 -0.38 11.05
CA THR A 330 -0.64 -0.10 11.58
C THR A 330 -1.76 -0.40 10.58
N VAL A 331 -1.43 -0.80 9.35
CA VAL A 331 -2.36 -1.07 8.24
C VAL A 331 -2.50 -2.55 7.98
N ALA A 332 -1.39 -3.23 7.65
CA ALA A 332 -1.36 -4.66 7.43
C ALA A 332 -0.77 -5.37 8.66
N PRO A 333 -1.56 -6.14 9.43
CA PRO A 333 -1.03 -6.73 10.65
C PRO A 333 0.09 -7.75 10.40
N TRP A 334 1.29 -7.43 10.85
CA TRP A 334 2.52 -8.22 10.72
C TRP A 334 2.41 -9.70 11.12
N ARG A 335 1.52 -10.04 12.08
CA ARG A 335 1.29 -11.43 12.49
C ARG A 335 0.95 -12.38 11.34
N PHE A 336 0.35 -11.89 10.25
CA PHE A 336 0.01 -12.71 9.10
C PHE A 336 1.24 -13.07 8.28
N SER A 337 2.19 -12.16 8.10
CA SER A 337 3.49 -12.43 7.46
C SER A 337 4.31 -13.44 8.26
N ARG A 338 4.33 -13.32 9.58
CA ARG A 338 4.97 -14.32 10.46
C ARG A 338 4.38 -15.71 10.29
N ARG A 339 3.05 -15.80 10.28
CA ARG A 339 2.35 -17.09 10.10
C ARG A 339 2.64 -17.69 8.72
N LEU A 340 2.64 -16.84 7.69
CA LEU A 340 2.93 -17.28 6.33
C LEU A 340 4.36 -17.81 6.21
N ALA A 341 5.35 -17.09 6.70
CA ALA A 341 6.74 -17.53 6.68
C ALA A 341 6.95 -18.81 7.50
N ALA A 342 6.32 -18.91 8.66
CA ALA A 342 6.39 -20.13 9.48
C ALA A 342 5.73 -21.36 8.82
N ALA A 343 4.71 -21.15 7.97
CA ALA A 343 4.06 -22.22 7.22
C ALA A 343 4.86 -22.67 5.97
N HIS A 344 5.77 -21.83 5.47
CA HIS A 344 6.56 -22.08 4.26
C HIS A 344 8.06 -21.81 4.46
N PRO A 345 8.74 -22.44 5.45
CA PRO A 345 10.10 -22.09 5.84
C PRO A 345 11.15 -22.34 4.75
N ASN A 346 10.85 -23.19 3.77
CA ASN A 346 11.78 -23.53 2.68
C ASN A 346 11.68 -22.58 1.48
N THR A 347 10.60 -21.80 1.38
CA THR A 347 10.34 -20.91 0.22
C THR A 347 10.21 -19.46 0.62
N ILE A 348 9.85 -19.15 1.87
CA ILE A 348 9.60 -17.79 2.34
C ILE A 348 10.59 -17.39 3.44
N THR A 349 11.32 -16.32 3.19
CA THR A 349 12.15 -15.66 4.20
C THR A 349 11.47 -14.37 4.64
N LEU A 350 11.26 -14.20 5.95
CA LEU A 350 10.74 -12.95 6.52
C LEU A 350 11.88 -12.17 7.18
N HIS A 351 12.15 -10.99 6.65
CA HIS A 351 12.99 -10.00 7.32
C HIS A 351 12.13 -9.03 8.12
N THR A 352 12.41 -8.94 9.43
CA THR A 352 11.65 -8.06 10.34
C THR A 352 12.29 -6.68 10.41
N VAL A 353 11.56 -5.65 9.98
CA VAL A 353 11.98 -4.25 10.05
C VAL A 353 11.23 -3.56 11.17
N ARG A 354 11.96 -3.02 12.16
CA ARG A 354 11.38 -2.28 13.29
C ARG A 354 11.38 -0.78 13.01
N GLY A 355 10.42 -0.06 13.59
CA GLY A 355 10.30 1.39 13.44
C GLY A 355 9.81 1.86 12.07
N ALA A 356 9.54 0.95 11.14
CA ALA A 356 9.02 1.27 9.82
C ALA A 356 7.49 1.27 9.81
N PRO A 357 6.83 2.30 9.25
CA PRO A 357 5.40 2.29 9.00
C PRO A 357 5.07 1.40 7.81
N HIS A 358 3.77 1.25 7.54
CA HIS A 358 3.25 0.49 6.41
C HIS A 358 3.87 0.88 5.07
N ALA A 359 4.26 -0.12 4.27
CA ALA A 359 4.84 0.04 2.92
C ALA A 359 6.10 0.93 2.86
N ALA A 360 6.86 1.03 3.96
CA ALA A 360 8.04 1.86 4.07
C ALA A 360 9.21 1.13 4.74
N MET A 361 9.30 -0.19 4.55
CA MET A 361 10.34 -0.98 5.18
C MET A 361 11.75 -0.60 4.68
N TRP A 362 11.87 -0.27 3.39
CA TRP A 362 13.12 0.24 2.82
C TRP A 362 13.53 1.58 3.43
N ASN A 363 12.57 2.48 3.68
CA ASN A 363 12.83 3.83 4.19
C ASN A 363 13.52 3.85 5.56
N ALA A 364 13.24 2.86 6.41
CA ALA A 364 13.78 2.79 7.77
C ALA A 364 15.30 2.50 7.78
N ASP A 365 15.76 1.64 6.88
CA ASP A 365 17.18 1.30 6.68
C ASP A 365 17.41 0.81 5.24
N PRO A 366 17.60 1.74 4.29
CA PRO A 366 17.83 1.39 2.89
C PRO A 366 19.01 0.47 2.67
N HIS A 367 20.12 0.68 3.39
CA HIS A 367 21.34 -0.10 3.22
C HIS A 367 21.13 -1.58 3.61
N SER A 368 20.56 -1.84 4.78
CA SER A 368 20.26 -3.21 5.22
C SER A 368 19.24 -3.88 4.31
N TYR A 369 18.22 -3.15 3.88
CA TYR A 369 17.20 -3.65 2.96
C TYR A 369 17.80 -4.07 1.61
N GLU A 370 18.63 -3.21 1.01
CA GLU A 370 19.27 -3.46 -0.28
C GLU A 370 20.27 -4.62 -0.21
N GLU A 371 20.98 -4.79 0.90
CA GLU A 371 21.88 -5.93 1.09
C GLU A 371 21.13 -7.27 1.15
N ILE A 372 19.99 -7.31 1.82
CA ILE A 372 19.11 -8.49 1.87
C ILE A 372 18.54 -8.75 0.48
N LEU A 373 18.10 -7.68 -0.20
CA LEU A 373 17.58 -7.75 -1.55
C LEU A 373 18.62 -8.29 -2.53
N ARG A 374 19.87 -7.83 -2.43
CA ARG A 374 21.00 -8.34 -3.22
C ARG A 374 21.19 -9.85 -3.05
N ARG A 375 21.20 -10.33 -1.79
CA ARG A 375 21.35 -11.76 -1.49
C ARG A 375 20.20 -12.59 -2.05
N PHE A 376 18.99 -12.05 -2.01
CA PHE A 376 17.81 -12.71 -2.56
C PHE A 376 17.82 -12.73 -4.08
N LEU A 377 18.19 -11.63 -4.73
CA LEU A 377 18.19 -11.51 -6.20
C LEU A 377 19.32 -12.31 -6.86
N THR A 378 20.51 -12.36 -6.26
CA THR A 378 21.71 -12.99 -6.86
C THR A 378 21.47 -14.40 -7.44
N PRO A 379 20.80 -15.34 -6.77
CA PRO A 379 20.55 -16.67 -7.33
C PRO A 379 19.41 -16.71 -8.36
N LEU A 380 18.68 -15.63 -8.56
CA LEU A 380 17.53 -15.54 -9.50
C LEU A 380 17.87 -14.80 -10.81
N MET A 381 19.13 -14.34 -10.94
CA MET A 381 19.58 -13.50 -12.05
C MET A 381 20.47 -14.27 -13.03
#